data_4a56d2b9b182bb9a2034bab1c5bb35c6
#
_entry.id   4a56d2b9b182bb9a2034bab1c5bb35c6
#
_cell.length_a   1.000
_cell.length_b   1.000
_cell.length_c   1.000
_cell.angle_alpha   90.00
_cell.angle_beta   90.00
_cell.angle_gamma   90.00
#
_symmetry.space_group_name_H-M   'P 1'
#
loop_
_entity.id
_entity.type
_entity.pdbx_description
1 polymer ?
#
loop_
_entity_poly.entity_id
_entity_poly.type
_entity_poly.pdbx_seq_one_letter_code
_entity_poly.pdbx_strand_id
1 'polypeptide(L)'
;NQKVCYNKNYDTMLVLDARRILIMEQKENGGVQTFGWDAITKECERVYPDQKNPKHYGTLIKWCLGGKDPLDGISIYDGGEYWHFVTFGLTELYEKESDEKEISGYGMEFTFKLKKDAYADEEAEIQCICGILQQIARITFTSGELFQAYEYIYTGQKQGIDVQMQSNITGFITIPDKELRTIETPNGTVSFVALIGVTDSELLAVHEQGVTVEELYQKLGSDVTDYHREAVIV
;
A
#
# COMPACT_ATOMS: atom_id res chain seq x y z
N ASN A 1 4.22 -17.73 -14.57
CA ASN A 1 5.58 -17.17 -14.66
C ASN A 1 5.52 -15.74 -15.22
N GLN A 2 5.00 -14.79 -14.46
CA GLN A 2 5.13 -13.38 -14.80
C GLN A 2 6.31 -12.80 -14.01
N LYS A 3 7.39 -12.50 -14.74
CA LYS A 3 8.48 -11.68 -14.22
C LYS A 3 7.97 -10.24 -14.14
N VAL A 4 7.66 -9.77 -12.94
CA VAL A 4 7.44 -8.35 -12.69
C VAL A 4 8.82 -7.70 -12.62
N CYS A 5 9.28 -7.16 -13.74
CA CYS A 5 10.46 -6.30 -13.75
C CYS A 5 10.02 -4.90 -13.30
N TYR A 6 10.57 -4.39 -12.21
CA TYR A 6 10.41 -3.00 -11.80
C TYR A 6 10.99 -2.08 -12.88
N ASN A 7 10.13 -1.48 -13.66
CA ASN A 7 10.54 -0.57 -14.72
C ASN A 7 10.63 0.86 -14.17
N LYS A 8 11.81 1.47 -14.27
CA LYS A 8 12.20 2.77 -13.69
C LYS A 8 11.53 4.02 -14.29
N ASN A 9 10.37 3.93 -14.91
CA ASN A 9 9.66 5.11 -15.39
C ASN A 9 8.67 5.61 -14.33
N TYR A 10 9.20 6.36 -13.37
CA TYR A 10 8.39 7.18 -12.45
C TYR A 10 7.86 8.40 -13.22
N ASP A 11 6.81 8.23 -14.02
CA ASP A 11 6.08 9.35 -14.59
C ASP A 11 5.27 10.02 -13.48
N THR A 12 5.89 11.06 -12.91
CA THR A 12 5.31 12.22 -12.23
C THR A 12 4.04 11.99 -11.42
N MET A 13 4.18 11.39 -10.23
CA MET A 13 3.21 11.60 -9.18
C MET A 13 3.41 13.01 -8.59
N LEU A 14 2.38 13.85 -8.62
CA LEU A 14 2.43 15.17 -8.01
C LEU A 14 2.16 15.05 -6.50
N VAL A 15 3.02 15.66 -5.69
CA VAL A 15 2.73 15.90 -4.28
C VAL A 15 1.63 16.96 -4.21
N LEU A 16 0.41 16.54 -3.89
CA LEU A 16 -0.73 17.43 -3.78
C LEU A 16 -1.27 17.40 -2.35
N ASP A 17 -1.78 18.52 -1.90
CA ASP A 17 -2.53 18.59 -0.65
C ASP A 17 -3.84 17.81 -0.82
N ALA A 18 -3.97 16.66 -0.15
CA ALA A 18 -5.11 15.74 -0.28
C ALA A 18 -6.47 16.45 -0.14
N ARG A 19 -6.57 17.43 0.77
CA ARG A 19 -7.77 18.26 0.91
C ARG A 19 -8.01 19.17 -0.29
N ARG A 20 -6.97 19.69 -0.93
CA ARG A 20 -7.14 20.52 -2.12
C ARG A 20 -7.65 19.73 -3.31
N ILE A 21 -7.19 18.50 -3.48
CA ILE A 21 -7.68 17.61 -4.55
C ILE A 21 -9.15 17.31 -4.32
N LEU A 22 -9.54 16.90 -3.11
CA LEU A 22 -10.93 16.61 -2.75
C LEU A 22 -11.85 17.83 -2.95
N ILE A 23 -11.40 19.03 -2.55
CA ILE A 23 -12.15 20.30 -2.70
C ILE A 23 -12.25 20.72 -4.17
N MET A 24 -11.20 20.48 -4.98
CA MET A 24 -11.23 20.79 -6.40
C MET A 24 -12.16 19.82 -7.15
N GLU A 25 -12.11 18.52 -6.86
CA GLU A 25 -13.01 17.53 -7.44
C GLU A 25 -14.47 17.74 -7.02
N GLN A 26 -14.73 18.10 -5.76
CA GLN A 26 -16.08 18.46 -5.29
C GLN A 26 -16.64 19.72 -5.98
N LYS A 27 -15.78 20.68 -6.34
CA LYS A 27 -16.21 21.90 -7.05
C LYS A 27 -16.43 21.66 -8.54
N GLU A 28 -15.65 20.79 -9.17
CA GLU A 28 -15.75 20.51 -10.60
C GLU A 28 -16.87 19.52 -10.93
N ASN A 29 -17.20 18.57 -10.04
CA ASN A 29 -18.13 17.47 -10.31
C ASN A 29 -19.50 17.60 -9.66
N GLY A 30 -19.93 18.78 -9.23
CA GLY A 30 -21.31 19.00 -8.80
C GLY A 30 -21.75 18.23 -7.56
N GLY A 31 -20.82 17.90 -6.65
CA GLY A 31 -21.15 17.26 -5.37
C GLY A 31 -21.02 15.74 -5.35
N VAL A 32 -20.04 15.17 -6.04
CA VAL A 32 -19.69 13.73 -5.91
C VAL A 32 -19.46 13.39 -4.44
N GLN A 33 -20.12 12.36 -3.97
CA GLN A 33 -19.96 11.87 -2.60
C GLN A 33 -18.67 11.05 -2.50
N THR A 34 -17.95 11.19 -1.38
CA THR A 34 -16.62 10.60 -1.16
C THR A 34 -16.63 9.66 0.06
N PHE A 35 -17.69 8.87 0.19
CA PHE A 35 -17.95 8.06 1.38
C PHE A 35 -16.81 7.13 1.77
N GLY A 36 -16.22 6.42 0.81
CA GLY A 36 -15.11 5.51 1.07
C GLY A 36 -13.85 6.28 1.45
N TRP A 37 -13.55 7.34 0.71
CA TRP A 37 -12.41 8.22 0.99
C TRP A 37 -12.49 8.82 2.40
N ASP A 38 -13.64 9.39 2.74
CA ASP A 38 -13.86 10.03 4.04
C ASP A 38 -13.76 9.01 5.20
N ALA A 39 -14.28 7.80 5.00
CA ALA A 39 -14.22 6.74 6.00
C ALA A 39 -12.78 6.27 6.25
N ILE A 40 -11.97 6.03 5.20
CA ILE A 40 -10.55 5.68 5.32
C ILE A 40 -9.78 6.82 6.00
N THR A 41 -9.99 8.06 5.54
CA THR A 41 -9.34 9.24 6.13
C THR A 41 -9.66 9.36 7.61
N LYS A 42 -10.91 9.16 8.01
CA LYS A 42 -11.34 9.21 9.42
C LYS A 42 -10.66 8.12 10.26
N GLU A 43 -10.47 6.92 9.72
CA GLU A 43 -9.73 5.86 10.43
C GLU A 43 -8.26 6.22 10.56
N CYS A 44 -7.64 6.80 9.52
CA CYS A 44 -6.28 7.32 9.62
C CYS A 44 -6.15 8.47 10.64
N GLU A 45 -7.12 9.39 10.68
CA GLU A 45 -7.15 10.49 11.68
C GLU A 45 -7.30 9.96 13.12
N ARG A 46 -7.92 8.79 13.32
CA ARG A 46 -7.96 8.14 14.64
C ARG A 46 -6.57 7.73 15.12
N VAL A 47 -5.73 7.26 14.20
CA VAL A 47 -4.35 6.83 14.49
C VAL A 47 -3.41 8.03 14.54
N TYR A 48 -3.59 8.99 13.65
CA TYR A 48 -2.75 10.18 13.46
C TYR A 48 -3.54 11.49 13.63
N PRO A 49 -4.06 11.80 14.85
CA PRO A 49 -5.01 12.91 15.05
C PRO A 49 -4.44 14.30 14.74
N ASP A 50 -3.11 14.44 14.85
CA ASP A 50 -2.42 15.72 14.62
C ASP A 50 -1.97 15.90 13.15
N GLN A 51 -2.17 14.87 12.29
CA GLN A 51 -1.74 14.88 10.89
C GLN A 51 -2.94 14.97 9.93
N LYS A 52 -3.63 16.11 9.95
CA LYS A 52 -4.80 16.34 9.09
C LYS A 52 -4.47 16.51 7.60
N ASN A 53 -3.22 16.77 7.27
CA ASN A 53 -2.73 16.94 5.91
C ASN A 53 -1.45 16.11 5.74
N PRO A 54 -1.55 14.78 5.66
CA PRO A 54 -0.39 13.93 5.37
C PRO A 54 0.16 14.24 3.98
N LYS A 55 1.39 13.81 3.70
CA LYS A 55 1.87 13.75 2.31
C LYS A 55 0.91 12.85 1.52
N HIS A 56 0.52 13.29 0.33
CA HIS A 56 -0.38 12.51 -0.53
C HIS A 56 0.13 12.49 -1.96
N TYR A 57 0.23 11.30 -2.53
CA TYR A 57 0.59 11.07 -3.92
C TYR A 57 -0.65 10.59 -4.66
N GLY A 58 -1.18 11.44 -5.54
CA GLY A 58 -2.33 11.14 -6.38
C GLY A 58 -1.92 10.79 -7.80
N THR A 59 -2.72 10.00 -8.50
CA THR A 59 -2.56 9.73 -9.93
C THR A 59 -3.08 10.90 -10.76
N LEU A 60 -2.38 11.23 -11.84
CA LEU A 60 -2.82 12.30 -12.76
C LEU A 60 -4.01 11.89 -13.61
N ILE A 61 -4.04 10.63 -14.02
CA ILE A 61 -5.09 10.06 -14.86
C ILE A 61 -5.62 8.83 -14.15
N LYS A 62 -6.90 8.86 -13.76
CA LYS A 62 -7.55 7.73 -13.10
C LYS A 62 -7.56 6.49 -14.00
N TRP A 63 -7.48 5.30 -13.40
CA TRP A 63 -7.50 4.02 -14.11
C TRP A 63 -8.71 3.88 -15.04
N CYS A 64 -9.91 4.24 -14.58
CA CYS A 64 -11.13 4.23 -15.39
C CYS A 64 -11.09 5.17 -16.61
N LEU A 65 -10.19 6.13 -16.62
CA LEU A 65 -9.95 7.04 -17.75
C LEU A 65 -8.74 6.64 -18.62
N GLY A 66 -8.23 5.41 -18.43
CA GLY A 66 -7.08 4.90 -19.18
C GLY A 66 -5.72 5.21 -18.57
N GLY A 67 -5.68 5.64 -17.32
CA GLY A 67 -4.45 5.78 -16.54
C GLY A 67 -3.73 4.45 -16.36
N LYS A 68 -2.45 4.51 -16.04
CA LYS A 68 -1.60 3.32 -15.84
C LYS A 68 -1.59 2.82 -14.40
N ASP A 69 -1.95 3.69 -13.46
CA ASP A 69 -1.88 3.47 -12.03
C ASP A 69 -3.29 3.25 -11.47
N PRO A 70 -3.56 2.08 -10.87
CA PRO A 70 -4.91 1.72 -10.45
C PRO A 70 -5.36 2.45 -9.16
N LEU A 71 -4.43 2.79 -8.27
CA LEU A 71 -4.77 3.52 -7.05
C LEU A 71 -4.98 5.00 -7.35
N ASP A 72 -6.06 5.56 -6.85
CA ASP A 72 -6.34 7.00 -6.93
C ASP A 72 -5.31 7.82 -6.15
N GLY A 73 -4.83 7.27 -5.03
CA GLY A 73 -3.79 7.91 -4.25
C GLY A 73 -3.19 7.04 -3.14
N ILE A 74 -2.15 7.59 -2.52
CA ILE A 74 -1.46 6.99 -1.37
C ILE A 74 -1.17 8.12 -0.38
N SER A 75 -1.69 8.00 0.84
CA SER A 75 -1.37 8.91 1.94
C SER A 75 -0.22 8.37 2.77
N ILE A 76 0.67 9.26 3.24
CA ILE A 76 1.85 8.91 4.00
C ILE A 76 1.86 9.69 5.30
N TYR A 77 1.78 8.95 6.39
CA TYR A 77 1.75 9.47 7.75
C TYR A 77 3.11 9.29 8.43
N ASP A 78 3.44 10.24 9.28
CA ASP A 78 4.62 10.17 10.15
C ASP A 78 4.29 9.34 11.41
N GLY A 79 4.80 8.11 11.49
CA GLY A 79 4.68 7.23 12.64
C GLY A 79 5.81 7.41 13.68
N GLY A 80 6.61 8.49 13.60
CA GLY A 80 7.79 8.72 14.42
C GLY A 80 9.02 8.04 13.82
N GLU A 81 9.23 6.77 14.08
CA GLU A 81 10.38 5.99 13.59
C GLU A 81 10.15 5.40 12.18
N TYR A 82 8.96 5.55 11.60
CA TYR A 82 8.62 5.01 10.29
C TYR A 82 7.67 5.95 9.53
N TRP A 83 7.62 5.76 8.21
CA TRP A 83 6.59 6.28 7.34
C TRP A 83 5.51 5.23 7.18
N HIS A 84 4.23 5.60 7.41
CA HIS A 84 3.08 4.71 7.23
C HIS A 84 2.32 5.10 5.96
N PHE A 85 2.36 4.24 4.95
CA PHE A 85 1.68 4.39 3.67
C PHE A 85 0.30 3.75 3.76
N VAL A 86 -0.72 4.41 3.26
CA VAL A 86 -2.10 3.91 3.17
C VAL A 86 -2.60 4.17 1.76
N THR A 87 -3.05 3.13 1.06
CA THR A 87 -3.58 3.24 -0.30
C THR A 87 -5.04 3.69 -0.31
N PHE A 88 -5.45 4.23 -1.46
CA PHE A 88 -6.82 4.62 -1.77
C PHE A 88 -7.10 4.23 -3.22
N GLY A 89 -8.08 3.34 -3.45
CA GLY A 89 -8.49 2.97 -4.79
C GLY A 89 -8.68 1.49 -5.05
N LEU A 90 -8.32 0.59 -4.13
CA LEU A 90 -8.74 -0.82 -4.19
C LEU A 90 -10.20 -0.98 -3.72
N THR A 91 -10.69 -0.02 -2.96
CA THR A 91 -12.07 0.04 -2.50
C THR A 91 -12.84 1.14 -3.23
N GLU A 92 -14.17 1.15 -3.11
CA GLU A 92 -15.02 2.16 -3.74
C GLU A 92 -14.99 3.46 -2.93
N LEU A 93 -14.18 4.39 -3.38
CA LEU A 93 -13.91 5.66 -2.70
C LEU A 93 -15.06 6.65 -2.81
N TYR A 94 -15.84 6.58 -3.89
CA TYR A 94 -16.89 7.53 -4.25
C TYR A 94 -18.27 6.89 -4.05
N GLU A 95 -18.95 6.58 -5.13
CA GLU A 95 -20.24 5.91 -5.11
C GLU A 95 -20.06 4.40 -5.17
N LYS A 96 -21.08 3.67 -4.70
CA LYS A 96 -21.14 2.21 -4.80
C LYS A 96 -21.37 1.81 -6.26
N GLU A 97 -20.43 1.09 -6.86
CA GLU A 97 -20.50 0.64 -8.26
C GLU A 97 -20.73 -0.87 -8.39
N SER A 98 -20.23 -1.67 -7.41
CA SER A 98 -20.38 -3.12 -7.45
C SER A 98 -21.74 -3.59 -6.90
N ASP A 99 -22.20 -4.76 -7.36
CA ASP A 99 -23.41 -5.42 -6.86
C ASP A 99 -23.22 -6.02 -5.45
N GLU A 100 -21.97 -6.21 -5.01
CA GLU A 100 -21.63 -6.75 -3.70
C GLU A 100 -21.83 -5.67 -2.63
N LYS A 101 -22.90 -5.82 -1.82
CA LYS A 101 -23.29 -4.79 -0.84
C LYS A 101 -22.46 -4.80 0.44
N GLU A 102 -21.92 -5.94 0.81
CA GLU A 102 -21.22 -6.12 2.07
C GLU A 102 -19.76 -5.68 2.00
N ILE A 103 -19.18 -5.65 0.80
CA ILE A 103 -17.76 -5.38 0.57
C ILE A 103 -17.62 -4.17 -0.35
N SER A 104 -16.72 -3.25 -0.03
CA SER A 104 -16.39 -2.10 -0.86
C SER A 104 -15.31 -2.46 -1.88
N GLY A 105 -15.65 -2.49 -3.16
CA GLY A 105 -14.72 -2.82 -4.25
C GLY A 105 -14.05 -4.17 -4.04
N TYR A 106 -12.72 -4.19 -3.93
CA TYR A 106 -11.94 -5.40 -3.59
C TYR A 106 -11.90 -5.71 -2.08
N GLY A 107 -12.56 -4.92 -1.23
CA GLY A 107 -12.70 -5.13 0.21
C GLY A 107 -11.47 -4.79 1.05
N MET A 108 -10.40 -4.33 0.43
CA MET A 108 -9.14 -4.06 1.11
C MET A 108 -8.44 -2.82 0.58
N GLU A 109 -7.65 -2.16 1.44
CA GLU A 109 -6.59 -1.23 1.06
C GLU A 109 -5.26 -1.74 1.59
N PHE A 110 -4.17 -1.49 0.87
CA PHE A 110 -2.83 -1.83 1.34
C PHE A 110 -2.30 -0.79 2.30
N THR A 111 -1.51 -1.26 3.25
CA THR A 111 -0.64 -0.41 4.06
C THR A 111 0.80 -0.90 4.00
N PHE A 112 1.73 -0.02 4.29
CA PHE A 112 3.14 -0.36 4.35
C PHE A 112 3.85 0.57 5.34
N LYS A 113 4.76 0.03 6.15
CA LYS A 113 5.58 0.82 7.07
C LYS A 113 7.04 0.73 6.69
N LEU A 114 7.64 1.86 6.32
CA LEU A 114 9.06 1.97 6.05
C LEU A 114 9.76 2.64 7.23
N LYS A 115 10.72 1.97 7.83
CA LYS A 115 11.58 2.55 8.85
C LYS A 115 12.28 3.78 8.32
N LYS A 116 12.26 4.85 9.08
CA LYS A 116 13.05 6.05 8.78
C LYS A 116 14.52 5.77 9.04
N ASP A 117 15.35 6.16 8.09
CA ASP A 117 16.79 6.01 8.16
C ASP A 117 17.47 7.22 7.49
N ALA A 118 18.80 7.29 7.57
CA ALA A 118 19.59 8.31 6.89
C ALA A 118 19.69 8.00 5.38
N TYR A 119 18.56 7.99 4.69
CA TYR A 119 18.53 7.80 3.23
C TYR A 119 19.24 8.95 2.51
N ALA A 120 19.90 8.64 1.42
CA ALA A 120 20.51 9.65 0.56
C ALA A 120 19.47 10.60 -0.04
N ASP A 121 18.27 10.07 -0.34
CA ASP A 121 17.10 10.81 -0.81
C ASP A 121 15.83 10.13 -0.27
N GLU A 122 15.33 10.62 0.85
CA GLU A 122 14.10 10.08 1.49
C GLU A 122 12.88 10.22 0.59
N GLU A 123 12.79 11.32 -0.17
CA GLU A 123 11.65 11.53 -1.07
C GLU A 123 11.65 10.50 -2.20
N ALA A 124 12.81 10.17 -2.74
CA ALA A 124 12.92 9.12 -3.76
C ALA A 124 12.55 7.73 -3.19
N GLU A 125 12.90 7.42 -1.94
CA GLU A 125 12.49 6.18 -1.29
C GLU A 125 10.97 6.13 -1.07
N ILE A 126 10.36 7.22 -0.65
CA ILE A 126 8.91 7.34 -0.53
C ILE A 126 8.22 7.08 -1.88
N GLN A 127 8.69 7.72 -2.95
CA GLN A 127 8.15 7.53 -4.30
C GLN A 127 8.35 6.09 -4.80
N CYS A 128 9.48 5.47 -4.47
CA CYS A 128 9.75 4.08 -4.79
C CYS A 128 8.70 3.14 -4.19
N ILE A 129 8.40 3.30 -2.90
CA ILE A 129 7.34 2.52 -2.23
C ILE A 129 5.96 2.79 -2.84
N CYS A 130 5.63 4.05 -3.15
CA CYS A 130 4.38 4.37 -3.85
C CYS A 130 4.28 3.62 -5.20
N GLY A 131 5.37 3.58 -5.97
CA GLY A 131 5.45 2.82 -7.22
C GLY A 131 5.25 1.31 -7.03
N ILE A 132 5.80 0.73 -5.97
CA ILE A 132 5.63 -0.68 -5.62
C ILE A 132 4.16 -0.97 -5.27
N LEU A 133 3.53 -0.15 -4.43
CA LEU A 133 2.12 -0.30 -4.06
C LEU A 133 1.20 -0.21 -5.29
N GLN A 134 1.48 0.70 -6.23
CA GLN A 134 0.76 0.77 -7.51
C GLN A 134 0.94 -0.52 -8.34
N GLN A 135 2.14 -1.10 -8.37
CA GLN A 135 2.39 -2.34 -9.12
C GLN A 135 1.67 -3.53 -8.51
N ILE A 136 1.65 -3.66 -7.17
CA ILE A 136 0.92 -4.74 -6.48
C ILE A 136 -0.58 -4.56 -6.70
N ALA A 137 -1.12 -3.36 -6.55
CA ALA A 137 -2.52 -3.06 -6.83
C ALA A 137 -2.89 -3.39 -8.29
N ARG A 138 -1.99 -3.16 -9.25
CA ARG A 138 -2.23 -3.49 -10.66
C ARG A 138 -2.43 -5.00 -10.87
N ILE A 139 -1.83 -5.88 -10.06
CA ILE A 139 -2.09 -7.32 -10.13
C ILE A 139 -3.56 -7.57 -9.84
N THR A 140 -4.10 -7.00 -8.76
CA THR A 140 -5.54 -7.10 -8.43
C THR A 140 -6.42 -6.60 -9.56
N PHE A 141 -6.16 -5.41 -10.10
CA PHE A 141 -6.96 -4.81 -11.17
C PHE A 141 -6.91 -5.57 -12.51
N THR A 142 -5.81 -6.27 -12.80
CA THR A 142 -5.64 -6.96 -14.08
C THR A 142 -5.99 -8.44 -14.04
N SER A 143 -5.79 -9.11 -12.89
CA SER A 143 -6.04 -10.54 -12.74
C SER A 143 -7.25 -10.87 -11.84
N GLY A 144 -7.73 -9.91 -11.05
CA GLY A 144 -8.73 -10.16 -10.01
C GLY A 144 -8.17 -10.86 -8.78
N GLU A 145 -6.85 -11.04 -8.67
CA GLU A 145 -6.21 -11.66 -7.52
C GLU A 145 -6.31 -10.75 -6.30
N LEU A 146 -6.84 -11.28 -5.20
CA LEU A 146 -6.98 -10.57 -3.95
C LEU A 146 -5.86 -11.00 -3.00
N PHE A 147 -5.23 -10.03 -2.35
CA PHE A 147 -4.22 -10.29 -1.33
C PHE A 147 -4.86 -10.25 0.06
N GLN A 148 -4.96 -11.42 0.68
CA GLN A 148 -5.48 -11.55 2.03
C GLN A 148 -4.33 -11.52 3.06
N ALA A 149 -4.70 -11.45 4.34
CA ALA A 149 -3.71 -11.59 5.40
C ALA A 149 -3.10 -13.00 5.42
N TYR A 150 -1.82 -13.08 5.77
CA TYR A 150 -1.02 -14.29 5.87
C TYR A 150 -0.69 -14.97 4.53
N GLU A 151 -0.63 -14.17 3.48
CA GLU A 151 -0.12 -14.53 2.17
C GLU A 151 1.28 -13.97 1.95
N TYR A 152 1.91 -14.30 0.84
CA TYR A 152 3.22 -13.76 0.47
C TYR A 152 3.26 -13.41 -1.01
N ILE A 153 4.07 -12.42 -1.34
CA ILE A 153 4.32 -11.95 -2.71
C ILE A 153 5.79 -12.22 -3.03
N TYR A 154 6.01 -13.27 -3.82
CA TYR A 154 7.33 -13.72 -4.23
C TYR A 154 7.48 -13.66 -5.75
N THR A 155 8.27 -12.72 -6.23
CA THR A 155 8.50 -12.50 -7.67
C THR A 155 9.77 -13.19 -8.17
N GLY A 156 10.57 -13.76 -7.26
CA GLY A 156 11.88 -14.36 -7.57
C GLY A 156 12.95 -13.32 -7.92
N GLN A 157 12.70 -12.02 -7.68
CA GLN A 157 13.72 -11.01 -7.86
C GLN A 157 14.81 -11.13 -6.80
N LYS A 158 16.03 -10.75 -7.18
CA LYS A 158 17.21 -10.77 -6.29
C LYS A 158 17.67 -9.37 -5.89
N GLN A 159 17.12 -8.36 -6.52
CA GLN A 159 17.44 -6.97 -6.24
C GLN A 159 16.54 -6.44 -5.12
N GLY A 160 17.10 -5.61 -4.25
CA GLY A 160 16.38 -4.93 -3.20
C GLY A 160 15.27 -4.04 -3.74
N ILE A 161 14.26 -3.79 -2.90
CA ILE A 161 13.11 -2.94 -3.25
C ILE A 161 13.42 -1.44 -3.15
N ASP A 162 14.53 -1.07 -2.50
CA ASP A 162 15.00 0.30 -2.34
C ASP A 162 15.40 0.95 -3.67
N VAL A 163 15.51 2.28 -3.69
CA VAL A 163 15.86 3.05 -4.89
C VAL A 163 17.19 2.58 -5.52
N GLN A 164 18.17 2.21 -4.69
CA GLN A 164 19.48 1.75 -5.13
C GLN A 164 19.53 0.24 -5.42
N MET A 165 18.46 -0.50 -5.12
CA MET A 165 18.35 -1.96 -5.27
C MET A 165 19.42 -2.74 -4.47
N GLN A 166 19.82 -2.23 -3.33
CA GLN A 166 20.88 -2.78 -2.48
C GLN A 166 20.40 -3.39 -1.18
N SER A 167 19.14 -3.14 -0.79
CA SER A 167 18.56 -3.76 0.41
C SER A 167 18.42 -5.28 0.24
N ASN A 168 18.39 -5.98 1.37
CA ASN A 168 18.10 -7.41 1.39
C ASN A 168 16.61 -7.74 1.18
N ILE A 169 15.75 -6.73 1.20
CA ILE A 169 14.30 -6.89 1.05
C ILE A 169 13.95 -7.05 -0.43
N THR A 170 13.34 -8.19 -0.78
CA THR A 170 13.08 -8.55 -2.18
C THR A 170 11.64 -8.90 -2.49
N GLY A 171 10.77 -8.96 -1.46
CA GLY A 171 9.34 -9.19 -1.62
C GLY A 171 8.61 -8.99 -0.31
N PHE A 172 7.40 -9.52 -0.19
CA PHE A 172 6.50 -9.16 0.91
C PHE A 172 5.75 -10.36 1.47
N ILE A 173 5.41 -10.27 2.75
CA ILE A 173 4.32 -11.00 3.38
C ILE A 173 3.20 -10.04 3.71
N THR A 174 1.99 -10.57 3.90
CA THR A 174 0.81 -9.81 4.26
C THR A 174 0.30 -10.19 5.63
N ILE A 175 -0.13 -9.20 6.40
CA ILE A 175 -0.83 -9.39 7.69
C ILE A 175 -2.00 -8.41 7.79
N PRO A 176 -2.96 -8.60 8.71
CA PRO A 176 -3.89 -7.52 9.05
C PRO A 176 -3.10 -6.33 9.62
N ASP A 177 -3.44 -5.10 9.20
CA ASP A 177 -2.81 -3.92 9.79
C ASP A 177 -3.05 -3.87 11.30
N LYS A 178 -2.03 -3.47 12.07
CA LYS A 178 -2.09 -3.45 13.54
C LYS A 178 -2.76 -2.20 14.10
N GLU A 179 -2.75 -1.11 13.37
CA GLU A 179 -3.18 0.21 13.81
C GLU A 179 -4.51 0.60 13.19
N LEU A 180 -4.67 0.32 11.89
CA LEU A 180 -5.92 0.56 11.16
C LEU A 180 -6.87 -0.63 11.30
N ARG A 181 -8.09 -0.34 11.74
CA ARG A 181 -9.13 -1.35 11.95
C ARG A 181 -9.93 -1.54 10.69
N THR A 182 -10.48 -2.72 10.49
CA THR A 182 -11.57 -2.91 9.52
C THR A 182 -12.70 -1.92 9.83
N ILE A 183 -13.17 -1.23 8.81
CA ILE A 183 -14.21 -0.19 8.91
C ILE A 183 -15.41 -0.53 8.05
N GLU A 184 -16.57 -0.07 8.50
CA GLU A 184 -17.80 -0.07 7.71
C GLU A 184 -17.99 1.29 7.05
N THR A 185 -18.25 1.25 5.75
CA THR A 185 -18.55 2.44 4.94
C THR A 185 -19.93 2.31 4.30
N PRO A 186 -20.53 3.37 3.79
CA PRO A 186 -21.75 3.27 2.99
C PRO A 186 -21.61 2.38 1.75
N ASN A 187 -20.36 2.18 1.28
CA ASN A 187 -20.04 1.33 0.13
C ASN A 187 -19.69 -0.13 0.52
N GLY A 188 -19.75 -0.49 1.80
CA GLY A 188 -19.41 -1.80 2.35
C GLY A 188 -18.14 -1.78 3.20
N THR A 189 -17.76 -2.95 3.68
CA THR A 189 -16.62 -3.17 4.58
C THR A 189 -15.28 -2.94 3.84
N VAL A 190 -14.33 -2.31 4.53
CA VAL A 190 -12.95 -2.11 4.11
C VAL A 190 -12.01 -2.66 5.17
N SER A 191 -11.12 -3.57 4.80
CA SER A 191 -10.02 -4.06 5.63
C SER A 191 -8.70 -3.43 5.20
N PHE A 192 -7.72 -3.43 6.11
CA PHE A 192 -6.37 -2.95 5.81
C PHE A 192 -5.38 -4.13 5.88
N VAL A 193 -4.68 -4.34 4.77
CA VAL A 193 -3.69 -5.41 4.60
C VAL A 193 -2.30 -4.78 4.58
N ALA A 194 -1.54 -5.02 5.66
CA ALA A 194 -0.18 -4.53 5.77
C ALA A 194 0.78 -5.45 4.99
N LEU A 195 1.55 -4.84 4.10
CA LEU A 195 2.67 -5.46 3.43
C LEU A 195 3.93 -5.29 4.30
N ILE A 196 4.65 -6.36 4.55
CA ILE A 196 5.92 -6.34 5.29
C ILE A 196 7.02 -6.83 4.38
N GLY A 197 8.05 -6.04 4.21
CA GLY A 197 9.20 -6.40 3.39
C GLY A 197 10.01 -7.53 4.02
N VAL A 198 10.31 -8.56 3.21
CA VAL A 198 11.06 -9.74 3.62
C VAL A 198 12.18 -10.07 2.63
N THR A 199 13.17 -10.83 3.10
CA THR A 199 14.34 -11.22 2.29
C THR A 199 14.02 -12.40 1.38
N ASP A 200 14.86 -12.64 0.38
CA ASP A 200 14.75 -13.79 -0.52
C ASP A 200 14.82 -15.12 0.23
N SER A 201 15.71 -15.27 1.23
CA SER A 201 15.81 -16.50 2.03
C SER A 201 14.54 -16.76 2.85
N GLU A 202 13.93 -15.74 3.40
CA GLU A 202 12.66 -15.83 4.14
C GLU A 202 11.51 -16.21 3.22
N LEU A 203 11.45 -15.65 2.01
CA LEU A 203 10.45 -16.03 1.01
C LEU A 203 10.62 -17.47 0.53
N LEU A 204 11.86 -17.91 0.33
CA LEU A 204 12.14 -19.31 0.00
C LEU A 204 11.74 -20.26 1.13
N ALA A 205 11.97 -19.88 2.39
CA ALA A 205 11.53 -20.67 3.54
C ALA A 205 10.00 -20.84 3.59
N VAL A 206 9.25 -19.79 3.26
CA VAL A 206 7.78 -19.86 3.16
C VAL A 206 7.35 -20.66 1.94
N HIS A 207 7.95 -20.39 0.77
CA HIS A 207 7.53 -20.98 -0.50
C HIS A 207 7.89 -22.47 -0.63
N GLU A 208 9.06 -22.90 -0.15
CA GLU A 208 9.62 -24.22 -0.40
C GLU A 208 9.79 -25.09 0.85
N GLN A 209 9.97 -24.49 2.02
CA GLN A 209 10.37 -25.20 3.23
C GLN A 209 9.22 -25.38 4.24
N GLY A 210 8.01 -24.91 3.92
CA GLY A 210 6.81 -25.10 4.73
C GLY A 210 6.73 -24.21 5.97
N VAL A 211 7.53 -23.15 6.06
CA VAL A 211 7.37 -22.11 7.08
C VAL A 211 6.11 -21.33 6.76
N THR A 212 5.24 -21.12 7.74
CA THR A 212 4.04 -20.31 7.54
C THR A 212 4.38 -18.81 7.60
N VAL A 213 3.56 -17.98 6.95
CA VAL A 213 3.70 -16.50 7.04
C VAL A 213 3.55 -16.02 8.48
N GLU A 214 2.67 -16.66 9.27
CA GLU A 214 2.49 -16.33 10.68
C GLU A 214 3.76 -16.61 11.49
N GLU A 215 4.41 -17.78 11.29
CA GLU A 215 5.67 -18.13 11.94
C GLU A 215 6.79 -17.16 11.57
N LEU A 216 6.91 -16.80 10.28
CA LEU A 216 7.86 -15.80 9.82
C LEU A 216 7.59 -14.46 10.47
N TYR A 217 6.34 -14.01 10.49
CA TYR A 217 5.97 -12.74 11.11
C TYR A 217 6.29 -12.70 12.61
N GLN A 218 6.02 -13.78 13.34
CA GLN A 218 6.39 -13.89 14.75
C GLN A 218 7.90 -13.76 14.98
N LYS A 219 8.71 -14.34 14.09
CA LYS A 219 10.17 -14.20 14.15
C LYS A 219 10.66 -12.80 13.82
N LEU A 220 10.03 -12.11 12.87
CA LEU A 220 10.32 -10.71 12.55
C LEU A 220 10.07 -9.78 13.75
N GLY A 221 9.01 -10.03 14.51
CA GLY A 221 8.66 -9.28 15.71
C GLY A 221 8.24 -7.81 15.46
N SER A 222 8.17 -7.39 14.19
CA SER A 222 7.82 -6.03 13.77
C SER A 222 7.06 -6.06 12.45
N ASP A 223 6.16 -5.11 12.25
CA ASP A 223 5.48 -4.84 10.98
C ASP A 223 6.12 -3.66 10.21
N VAL A 224 7.24 -3.12 10.74
CA VAL A 224 8.00 -2.06 10.07
C VAL A 224 9.10 -2.70 9.22
N THR A 225 9.10 -2.38 7.93
CA THR A 225 10.15 -2.81 7.00
C THR A 225 11.43 -2.01 7.25
N ASP A 226 12.51 -2.70 7.55
CA ASP A 226 13.86 -2.15 7.71
C ASP A 226 14.74 -2.72 6.59
N TYR A 227 15.28 -1.86 5.73
CA TYR A 227 16.13 -2.25 4.60
C TYR A 227 17.47 -2.89 5.04
N HIS A 228 17.91 -2.58 6.25
CA HIS A 228 19.22 -3.00 6.78
C HIS A 228 19.14 -4.20 7.73
N ARG A 229 17.94 -4.74 7.95
CA ARG A 229 17.82 -5.91 8.83
C ARG A 229 18.43 -7.16 8.19
N GLU A 230 18.97 -8.00 9.04
CA GLU A 230 19.36 -9.35 8.66
C GLU A 230 18.13 -10.27 8.55
N ALA A 231 18.28 -11.36 7.77
CA ALA A 231 17.24 -12.37 7.68
C ALA A 231 17.06 -13.09 9.02
N VAL A 232 15.81 -13.31 9.41
CA VAL A 232 15.46 -14.08 10.64
C VAL A 232 15.36 -15.59 10.39
N ILE A 233 15.36 -15.99 9.11
CA ILE A 233 15.44 -17.35 8.61
C ILE A 233 16.46 -17.39 7.47
N VAL A 234 17.41 -18.31 7.54
CA VAL A 234 18.50 -18.47 6.56
C VAL A 234 18.36 -19.81 5.85
#